data_ceb7c43dd813c340babcc786ab8ba9db
#
_entry.id   ceb7c43dd813c340babcc786ab8ba9db
#
_cell.length_a   1.000
_cell.length_b   1.000
_cell.length_c   1.000
_cell.angle_alpha   90.00
_cell.angle_beta   90.00
_cell.angle_gamma   90.00
#
_symmetry.space_group_name_H-M   'P 1'
#
loop_
_entity.id
_entity.type
_entity.pdbx_description
1 polymer ?
#
loop_
_entity_poly.entity_id
_entity_poly.type
_entity_poly.pdbx_seq_one_letter_code
_entity_poly.pdbx_strand_id
1 'polypeptide(L)'
;MTREEPSVPPADEDGPRLSASRKVAATAGVAIALLVVSLDGTIVGTAMPRILADLRGLNYYAWVVTAYLVTSTILMPIAGKLGDLFGRKPLVLIGLAGFLGTSWLVGASTSTLQLILLRGVQGLFGGILTAVTFAVVADIHPVRQRVKLHGLLSAIIGLSVVAAPPLGGYITDNWGWRWIFYVNVPIGALAAGLTFFFLPYVATRRSWRDIDFAGCVALAVALVPILIALSISNDHAWTSPLMLGLIAVSVVGLPVFLFVERAVANPIVPLGLFLDPVFTIAMVIAGLSAVGLYGLAVFIPLLYQGVLGETATGSGTLLTPLLLGMLVASPVSGQLIARVRHYRFIGTAGLAAMVAGLLMLTSVTPASPHWHVLADLVVLGMGMGLVWPLSTAVVQASMAKEVVGVATAQVNFWRNLGGTVAVVVLGSIMANRLSAEIASRLATLSAPPELLRTLTGGGARDLSTLFDPAQTGRLREQVPEARRALFELVERSMRAGLADVLHHVFLVAAVILAVPLVASLFLKETPIPPARSRREQRATEEV
;
A
#
# COMPACT_ATOMS: atom_id res chain seq x y z
N MET A 1 37.38 51.58 8.09
CA MET A 1 35.99 51.47 7.54
C MET A 1 35.66 50.01 7.42
N THR A 2 35.19 49.43 8.50
CA THR A 2 34.66 48.05 8.59
C THR A 2 33.25 48.07 8.06
N ARG A 3 33.01 47.36 6.93
CA ARG A 3 31.67 47.12 6.40
C ARG A 3 30.94 46.19 7.37
N GLU A 4 29.94 46.71 8.06
CA GLU A 4 28.95 45.88 8.73
C GLU A 4 28.19 45.08 7.70
N GLU A 5 28.35 43.74 7.72
CA GLU A 5 27.44 42.82 6.99
C GLU A 5 26.03 43.01 7.53
N PRO A 6 25.02 43.16 6.67
CA PRO A 6 23.64 43.24 7.10
C PRO A 6 23.28 41.97 7.86
N SER A 7 22.99 42.09 9.14
CA SER A 7 22.45 41.00 9.96
C SER A 7 21.16 40.49 9.31
N VAL A 8 21.22 39.28 8.79
CA VAL A 8 20.02 38.55 8.37
C VAL A 8 19.15 38.37 9.60
N PRO A 9 17.91 38.90 9.63
CA PRO A 9 17.03 38.71 10.78
C PRO A 9 16.86 37.20 10.99
N PRO A 10 16.86 36.70 12.23
CA PRO A 10 16.62 35.30 12.52
C PRO A 10 15.30 34.91 11.89
N ALA A 11 15.32 33.88 11.04
CA ALA A 11 14.09 33.34 10.46
C ALA A 11 13.11 33.05 11.62
N ASP A 12 11.89 33.61 11.51
CA ASP A 12 10.82 33.41 12.50
C ASP A 12 10.66 31.88 12.72
N GLU A 13 11.28 31.36 13.77
CA GLU A 13 11.18 29.94 14.17
C GLU A 13 9.78 29.58 14.69
N ASP A 14 8.94 30.59 14.92
CA ASP A 14 7.56 30.44 15.36
C ASP A 14 6.63 30.47 14.13
N GLY A 15 6.10 29.31 13.76
CA GLY A 15 5.00 29.20 12.81
C GLY A 15 3.82 30.09 13.23
N PRO A 16 2.75 30.22 12.41
CA PRO A 16 1.66 31.17 12.65
C PRO A 16 1.16 31.11 14.08
N ARG A 17 1.04 32.29 14.74
CA ARG A 17 0.59 32.44 16.14
C ARG A 17 -0.88 32.04 16.30
N LEU A 18 -1.15 30.74 16.24
CA LEU A 18 -2.47 30.15 16.46
C LEU A 18 -2.68 29.85 17.94
N SER A 19 -3.91 30.01 18.44
CA SER A 19 -4.28 29.51 19.76
C SER A 19 -4.09 28.00 19.87
N ALA A 20 -3.81 27.50 21.06
CA ALA A 20 -3.57 26.05 21.27
C ALA A 20 -4.76 25.20 20.79
N SER A 21 -6.00 25.64 21.05
CA SER A 21 -7.22 24.96 20.60
C SER A 21 -7.33 24.91 19.07
N ARG A 22 -6.97 25.99 18.38
CA ARG A 22 -6.98 26.04 16.92
C ARG A 22 -5.92 25.12 16.30
N LYS A 23 -4.72 25.06 16.88
CA LYS A 23 -3.67 24.11 16.46
C LYS A 23 -4.14 22.66 16.62
N VAL A 24 -4.75 22.32 17.76
CA VAL A 24 -5.29 20.98 18.02
C VAL A 24 -6.37 20.62 17.01
N ALA A 25 -7.34 21.50 16.78
CA ALA A 25 -8.43 21.27 15.83
C ALA A 25 -7.94 21.11 14.38
N ALA A 26 -7.00 21.95 13.94
CA ALA A 26 -6.38 21.82 12.61
C ALA A 26 -5.61 20.50 12.47
N THR A 27 -4.84 20.10 13.49
CA THR A 27 -4.11 18.83 13.51
C THR A 27 -5.08 17.64 13.50
N ALA A 28 -6.18 17.71 14.26
CA ALA A 28 -7.22 16.68 14.25
C ALA A 28 -7.87 16.55 12.86
N GLY A 29 -8.15 17.66 12.17
CA GLY A 29 -8.69 17.65 10.81
C GLY A 29 -7.81 16.88 9.83
N VAL A 30 -6.50 17.19 9.78
CA VAL A 30 -5.56 16.49 8.88
C VAL A 30 -5.27 15.06 9.33
N ALA A 31 -5.31 14.78 10.64
CA ALA A 31 -5.15 13.43 11.18
C ALA A 31 -6.34 12.53 10.79
N ILE A 32 -7.58 13.04 10.84
CA ILE A 32 -8.78 12.33 10.38
C ILE A 32 -8.73 12.16 8.84
N ALA A 33 -8.26 13.14 8.07
CA ALA A 33 -8.05 12.98 6.64
C ALA A 33 -7.08 11.83 6.33
N LEU A 34 -5.96 11.75 7.06
CA LEU A 34 -4.99 10.66 6.93
C LEU A 34 -5.58 9.31 7.35
N LEU A 35 -6.41 9.29 8.42
CA LEU A 35 -7.14 8.10 8.86
C LEU A 35 -8.04 7.57 7.74
N VAL A 36 -8.85 8.42 7.09
CA VAL A 36 -9.75 8.04 6.01
C VAL A 36 -8.99 7.44 4.83
N VAL A 37 -7.91 8.08 4.39
CA VAL A 37 -7.08 7.56 3.28
C VAL A 37 -6.43 6.23 3.64
N SER A 38 -5.93 6.09 4.87
CA SER A 38 -5.25 4.86 5.33
C SER A 38 -6.22 3.71 5.53
N LEU A 39 -7.43 3.99 6.05
CA LEU A 39 -8.51 3.00 6.14
C LEU A 39 -8.94 2.52 4.75
N ASP A 40 -9.20 3.46 3.82
CA ASP A 40 -9.63 3.13 2.46
C ASP A 40 -8.61 2.25 1.73
N GLY A 41 -7.32 2.52 1.90
CA GLY A 41 -6.25 1.74 1.28
C GLY A 41 -6.20 0.27 1.72
N THR A 42 -6.70 -0.05 2.91
CA THR A 42 -6.63 -1.41 3.49
C THR A 42 -7.99 -2.11 3.56
N ILE A 43 -9.08 -1.37 3.82
CA ILE A 43 -10.43 -1.91 3.97
C ILE A 43 -10.94 -2.58 2.69
N VAL A 44 -10.55 -2.04 1.53
CA VAL A 44 -10.94 -2.57 0.21
C VAL A 44 -10.43 -4.00 0.00
N GLY A 45 -9.23 -4.33 0.52
CA GLY A 45 -8.63 -5.64 0.38
C GLY A 45 -9.54 -6.78 0.88
N THR A 46 -10.18 -6.61 2.04
CA THR A 46 -11.08 -7.63 2.63
C THR A 46 -12.41 -7.76 1.91
N ALA A 47 -12.91 -6.67 1.33
CA ALA A 47 -14.15 -6.66 0.56
C ALA A 47 -13.95 -7.09 -0.90
N MET A 48 -12.71 -7.10 -1.39
CA MET A 48 -12.38 -7.32 -2.81
C MET A 48 -13.00 -8.59 -3.41
N PRO A 49 -12.93 -9.77 -2.76
CA PRO A 49 -13.56 -10.97 -3.30
C PRO A 49 -15.06 -10.78 -3.53
N ARG A 50 -15.77 -10.15 -2.59
CA ARG A 50 -17.22 -9.86 -2.70
C ARG A 50 -17.53 -8.82 -3.76
N ILE A 51 -16.72 -7.75 -3.86
CA ILE A 51 -16.87 -6.69 -4.87
C ILE A 51 -16.82 -7.30 -6.27
N LEU A 52 -15.80 -8.12 -6.52
CA LEU A 52 -15.57 -8.68 -7.85
C LEU A 52 -16.47 -9.87 -8.16
N ALA A 53 -16.98 -10.56 -7.13
CA ALA A 53 -18.06 -11.53 -7.30
C ALA A 53 -19.36 -10.84 -7.78
N ASP A 54 -19.75 -9.73 -7.13
CA ASP A 54 -20.95 -8.95 -7.48
C ASP A 54 -20.84 -8.30 -8.88
N LEU A 55 -19.66 -7.74 -9.22
CA LEU A 55 -19.40 -7.07 -10.49
C LEU A 55 -18.85 -7.99 -11.59
N ARG A 56 -18.72 -9.30 -11.35
CA ARG A 56 -18.22 -10.33 -12.28
C ARG A 56 -16.85 -10.00 -12.88
N GLY A 57 -15.92 -9.50 -12.05
CA GLY A 57 -14.64 -8.93 -12.50
C GLY A 57 -13.40 -9.57 -11.91
N LEU A 58 -13.40 -10.86 -11.55
CA LEU A 58 -12.28 -11.53 -10.85
C LEU A 58 -10.95 -11.47 -11.63
N ASN A 59 -10.98 -11.43 -12.95
CA ASN A 59 -9.79 -11.26 -13.79
C ASN A 59 -9.09 -9.91 -13.55
N TYR A 60 -9.81 -8.92 -13.05
CA TYR A 60 -9.32 -7.57 -12.76
C TYR A 60 -9.03 -7.35 -11.27
N TYR A 61 -8.86 -8.45 -10.51
CA TYR A 61 -8.71 -8.41 -9.04
C TYR A 61 -7.63 -7.42 -8.58
N ALA A 62 -6.45 -7.49 -9.17
CA ALA A 62 -5.35 -6.60 -8.81
C ALA A 62 -5.59 -5.14 -9.27
N TRP A 63 -6.33 -4.92 -10.37
CA TRP A 63 -6.51 -3.60 -10.95
C TRP A 63 -7.20 -2.58 -10.04
N VAL A 64 -8.15 -3.03 -9.23
CA VAL A 64 -8.89 -2.15 -8.32
C VAL A 64 -7.97 -1.49 -7.30
N VAL A 65 -6.98 -2.25 -6.80
CA VAL A 65 -5.97 -1.74 -5.87
C VAL A 65 -4.86 -0.99 -6.62
N THR A 66 -4.39 -1.56 -7.75
CA THR A 66 -3.31 -0.99 -8.54
C THR A 66 -3.65 0.38 -9.09
N ALA A 67 -4.85 0.59 -9.62
CA ALA A 67 -5.27 1.89 -10.16
C ALA A 67 -5.13 3.00 -9.12
N TYR A 68 -5.56 2.74 -7.89
CA TYR A 68 -5.40 3.66 -6.76
C TYR A 68 -3.93 3.90 -6.40
N LEU A 69 -3.14 2.83 -6.24
CA LEU A 69 -1.74 2.92 -5.82
C LEU A 69 -0.87 3.64 -6.85
N VAL A 70 -1.05 3.34 -8.14
CA VAL A 70 -0.28 3.98 -9.23
C VAL A 70 -0.53 5.49 -9.24
N THR A 71 -1.79 5.89 -9.28
CA THR A 71 -2.14 7.31 -9.38
C THR A 71 -1.76 8.08 -8.13
N SER A 72 -1.92 7.50 -6.93
CA SER A 72 -1.51 8.12 -5.68
C SER A 72 0.00 8.28 -5.59
N THR A 73 0.78 7.27 -5.99
CA THR A 73 2.24 7.32 -5.95
C THR A 73 2.81 8.38 -6.90
N ILE A 74 2.27 8.47 -8.13
CA ILE A 74 2.71 9.47 -9.12
C ILE A 74 2.37 10.89 -8.67
N LEU A 75 1.18 11.09 -8.06
CA LEU A 75 0.76 12.43 -7.69
C LEU A 75 1.39 12.93 -6.38
N MET A 76 1.88 12.03 -5.53
CA MET A 76 2.44 12.38 -4.21
C MET A 76 3.57 13.43 -4.27
N PRO A 77 4.60 13.32 -5.13
CA PRO A 77 5.65 14.32 -5.24
C PRO A 77 5.13 15.67 -5.77
N ILE A 78 4.21 15.63 -6.75
CA ILE A 78 3.56 16.82 -7.31
C ILE A 78 2.78 17.55 -6.22
N ALA A 79 1.97 16.82 -5.46
CA ALA A 79 1.11 17.37 -4.42
C ALA A 79 1.91 18.03 -3.30
N GLY A 80 3.06 17.46 -2.91
CA GLY A 80 3.96 18.09 -1.97
C GLY A 80 4.40 19.48 -2.41
N LYS A 81 4.85 19.61 -3.66
CA LYS A 81 5.30 20.88 -4.24
C LYS A 81 4.14 21.85 -4.53
N LEU A 82 2.99 21.35 -4.99
CA LEU A 82 1.78 22.18 -5.12
C LEU A 82 1.36 22.78 -3.76
N GLY A 83 1.51 22.01 -2.67
CA GLY A 83 1.30 22.50 -1.31
C GLY A 83 2.24 23.64 -0.92
N ASP A 84 3.48 23.57 -1.39
CA ASP A 84 4.47 24.62 -1.19
C ASP A 84 4.13 25.91 -2.00
N LEU A 85 3.45 25.78 -3.14
CA LEU A 85 3.10 26.91 -4.01
C LEU A 85 1.77 27.57 -3.64
N PHE A 86 0.71 26.78 -3.50
CA PHE A 86 -0.65 27.29 -3.28
C PHE A 86 -1.05 27.35 -1.81
N GLY A 87 -0.16 26.86 -0.93
CA GLY A 87 -0.48 26.66 0.48
C GLY A 87 -1.15 25.30 0.74
N ARG A 88 -0.98 24.79 1.95
CA ARG A 88 -1.45 23.44 2.32
C ARG A 88 -2.96 23.33 2.42
N LYS A 89 -3.64 24.38 2.93
CA LYS A 89 -5.10 24.37 3.17
C LYS A 89 -5.93 24.09 1.93
N PRO A 90 -5.75 24.79 0.79
CA PRO A 90 -6.52 24.51 -0.41
C PRO A 90 -6.33 23.09 -0.91
N LEU A 91 -5.09 22.56 -0.86
CA LEU A 91 -4.83 21.21 -1.32
C LEU A 91 -5.46 20.13 -0.43
N VAL A 92 -5.43 20.30 0.89
CA VAL A 92 -6.15 19.36 1.79
C VAL A 92 -7.65 19.39 1.50
N LEU A 93 -8.24 20.56 1.29
CA LEU A 93 -9.68 20.69 0.99
C LEU A 93 -10.04 20.11 -0.38
N ILE A 94 -9.24 20.37 -1.42
CA ILE A 94 -9.41 19.78 -2.76
C ILE A 94 -9.22 18.25 -2.67
N GLY A 95 -8.19 17.80 -1.96
CA GLY A 95 -7.94 16.38 -1.72
C GLY A 95 -9.12 15.70 -1.03
N LEU A 96 -9.64 16.28 0.06
CA LEU A 96 -10.81 15.75 0.76
C LEU A 96 -12.07 15.77 -0.12
N ALA A 97 -12.40 16.90 -0.76
CA ALA A 97 -13.59 17.01 -1.60
C ALA A 97 -13.56 15.99 -2.75
N GLY A 98 -12.43 15.87 -3.43
CA GLY A 98 -12.25 14.91 -4.51
C GLY A 98 -12.25 13.46 -4.02
N PHE A 99 -11.59 13.17 -2.89
CA PHE A 99 -11.56 11.83 -2.30
C PHE A 99 -12.96 11.38 -1.87
N LEU A 100 -13.73 12.22 -1.19
CA LEU A 100 -15.08 11.91 -0.74
C LEU A 100 -16.06 11.78 -1.91
N GLY A 101 -15.99 12.69 -2.88
CA GLY A 101 -16.81 12.63 -4.09
C GLY A 101 -16.56 11.36 -4.89
N THR A 102 -15.29 11.00 -5.09
CA THR A 102 -14.93 9.76 -5.78
C THR A 102 -15.25 8.53 -4.94
N SER A 103 -15.12 8.58 -3.61
CA SER A 103 -15.53 7.48 -2.72
C SER A 103 -17.02 7.18 -2.86
N TRP A 104 -17.86 8.22 -2.89
CA TRP A 104 -19.29 8.07 -3.16
C TRP A 104 -19.54 7.41 -4.51
N LEU A 105 -18.89 7.87 -5.57
CA LEU A 105 -19.05 7.31 -6.92
C LEU A 105 -18.55 5.87 -7.02
N VAL A 106 -17.46 5.53 -6.34
CA VAL A 106 -16.94 4.15 -6.25
C VAL A 106 -17.98 3.23 -5.59
N GLY A 107 -18.60 3.66 -4.50
CA GLY A 107 -19.69 2.92 -3.85
C GLY A 107 -20.93 2.74 -4.74
N ALA A 108 -21.19 3.68 -5.66
CA ALA A 108 -22.30 3.63 -6.62
C ALA A 108 -21.96 2.87 -7.92
N SER A 109 -20.76 2.33 -8.08
CA SER A 109 -20.32 1.66 -9.31
C SER A 109 -21.15 0.41 -9.62
N THR A 110 -21.44 0.22 -10.91
CA THR A 110 -22.24 -0.90 -11.45
C THR A 110 -21.43 -1.84 -12.33
N SER A 111 -20.18 -1.50 -12.65
CA SER A 111 -19.27 -2.34 -13.42
C SER A 111 -17.85 -2.28 -12.88
N THR A 112 -17.09 -3.35 -13.09
CA THR A 112 -15.68 -3.44 -12.68
C THR A 112 -14.82 -2.35 -13.32
N LEU A 113 -15.03 -2.03 -14.60
CA LEU A 113 -14.29 -0.98 -15.29
C LEU A 113 -14.55 0.39 -14.66
N GLN A 114 -15.82 0.71 -14.37
CA GLN A 114 -16.19 1.96 -13.67
C GLN A 114 -15.51 2.03 -12.30
N LEU A 115 -15.53 0.95 -11.54
CA LEU A 115 -14.87 0.85 -10.25
C LEU A 115 -13.36 1.16 -10.37
N ILE A 116 -12.65 0.53 -11.31
CA ILE A 116 -11.22 0.71 -11.54
C ILE A 116 -10.89 2.16 -11.91
N LEU A 117 -11.64 2.74 -12.85
CA LEU A 117 -11.43 4.13 -13.28
C LEU A 117 -11.64 5.12 -12.12
N LEU A 118 -12.71 4.93 -11.36
CA LEU A 118 -13.01 5.76 -10.20
C LEU A 118 -11.97 5.58 -9.08
N ARG A 119 -11.44 4.35 -8.87
CA ARG A 119 -10.32 4.09 -7.95
C ARG A 119 -9.06 4.82 -8.39
N GLY A 120 -8.78 4.87 -9.70
CA GLY A 120 -7.68 5.66 -10.23
C GLY A 120 -7.84 7.16 -9.93
N VAL A 121 -9.03 7.72 -10.12
CA VAL A 121 -9.31 9.12 -9.77
C VAL A 121 -9.23 9.34 -8.26
N GLN A 122 -9.76 8.44 -7.44
CA GLN A 122 -9.68 8.51 -5.98
C GLN A 122 -8.23 8.47 -5.48
N GLY A 123 -7.36 7.66 -6.14
CA GLY A 123 -5.94 7.59 -5.84
C GLY A 123 -5.21 8.92 -6.02
N LEU A 124 -5.58 9.74 -7.04
CA LEU A 124 -5.02 11.09 -7.20
C LEU A 124 -5.23 11.92 -5.93
N PHE A 125 -6.47 11.95 -5.43
CA PHE A 125 -6.81 12.71 -4.22
C PHE A 125 -6.21 12.10 -2.95
N GLY A 126 -6.12 10.76 -2.86
CA GLY A 126 -5.43 10.06 -1.78
C GLY A 126 -3.94 10.42 -1.72
N GLY A 127 -3.27 10.51 -2.87
CA GLY A 127 -1.88 10.96 -2.99
C GLY A 127 -1.68 12.40 -2.50
N ILE A 128 -2.60 13.32 -2.84
CA ILE A 128 -2.59 14.70 -2.32
C ILE A 128 -2.67 14.69 -0.79
N LEU A 129 -3.65 14.01 -0.22
CA LEU A 129 -3.88 13.99 1.22
C LEU A 129 -2.67 13.39 1.97
N THR A 130 -2.12 12.29 1.48
CA THR A 130 -0.96 11.64 2.10
C THR A 130 0.27 12.56 2.09
N ALA A 131 0.56 13.22 0.96
CA ALA A 131 1.71 14.09 0.83
C ALA A 131 1.60 15.35 1.72
N VAL A 132 0.41 15.98 1.75
CA VAL A 132 0.24 17.30 2.37
C VAL A 132 0.02 17.20 3.88
N THR A 133 -0.55 16.11 4.40
CA THR A 133 -0.86 15.98 5.84
C THR A 133 0.37 16.10 6.75
N PHE A 134 1.45 15.41 6.44
CA PHE A 134 2.69 15.52 7.22
C PHE A 134 3.31 16.91 7.14
N ALA A 135 3.21 17.55 5.98
CA ALA A 135 3.71 18.91 5.77
C ALA A 135 2.91 19.96 6.56
N VAL A 136 1.57 19.83 6.64
CA VAL A 136 0.74 20.71 7.47
C VAL A 136 1.19 20.72 8.92
N VAL A 137 1.46 19.54 9.50
CA VAL A 137 1.93 19.45 10.89
C VAL A 137 3.27 20.17 11.08
N ALA A 138 4.16 20.07 10.07
CA ALA A 138 5.43 20.77 10.11
C ALA A 138 5.27 22.31 10.03
N ASP A 139 4.26 22.81 9.31
CA ASP A 139 4.04 24.25 9.12
C ASP A 139 3.39 24.93 10.34
N ILE A 140 2.51 24.23 11.09
CA ILE A 140 1.74 24.84 12.20
C ILE A 140 2.30 24.58 13.59
N HIS A 141 3.28 23.69 13.72
CA HIS A 141 3.87 23.33 14.99
C HIS A 141 5.37 23.62 15.07
N PRO A 142 5.89 24.06 16.24
CA PRO A 142 7.33 24.26 16.44
C PRO A 142 8.09 22.93 16.35
N VAL A 143 9.36 22.98 15.97
CA VAL A 143 10.23 21.82 15.71
C VAL A 143 10.19 20.76 16.83
N ARG A 144 10.20 21.20 18.09
CA ARG A 144 10.14 20.30 19.27
C ARG A 144 8.88 19.43 19.32
N GLN A 145 7.74 19.90 18.78
CA GLN A 145 6.46 19.18 18.79
C GLN A 145 6.27 18.31 17.54
N ARG A 146 6.95 18.63 16.44
CA ARG A 146 6.80 17.92 15.16
C ARG A 146 7.07 16.42 15.28
N VAL A 147 8.15 16.04 15.97
CA VAL A 147 8.52 14.61 16.15
C VAL A 147 7.41 13.84 16.86
N LYS A 148 6.82 14.41 17.93
CA LYS A 148 5.72 13.77 18.66
C LYS A 148 4.47 13.64 17.80
N LEU A 149 4.14 14.67 17.02
CA LEU A 149 2.95 14.69 16.17
C LEU A 149 3.11 13.78 14.93
N HIS A 150 4.29 13.72 14.33
CA HIS A 150 4.59 12.74 13.29
C HIS A 150 4.47 11.30 13.82
N GLY A 151 4.92 11.06 15.06
CA GLY A 151 4.69 9.78 15.74
C GLY A 151 3.20 9.46 15.91
N LEU A 152 2.39 10.47 16.30
CA LEU A 152 0.93 10.31 16.38
C LEU A 152 0.29 9.99 15.02
N LEU A 153 0.66 10.71 13.95
CA LEU A 153 0.17 10.43 12.60
C LEU A 153 0.56 9.01 12.13
N SER A 154 1.77 8.58 12.42
CA SER A 154 2.23 7.22 12.13
C SER A 154 1.45 6.17 12.92
N ALA A 155 1.11 6.45 14.18
CA ALA A 155 0.28 5.58 15.00
C ALA A 155 -1.16 5.47 14.45
N ILE A 156 -1.72 6.57 13.92
CA ILE A 156 -3.03 6.58 13.25
C ILE A 156 -3.01 5.69 12.01
N ILE A 157 -1.97 5.78 11.17
CA ILE A 157 -1.80 4.88 10.02
C ILE A 157 -1.74 3.43 10.50
N GLY A 158 -0.91 3.12 11.50
CA GLY A 158 -0.78 1.78 12.06
C GLY A 158 -2.11 1.23 12.60
N LEU A 159 -2.87 2.05 13.34
CA LEU A 159 -4.19 1.70 13.85
C LEU A 159 -5.18 1.44 12.69
N SER A 160 -5.15 2.30 11.67
CA SER A 160 -6.00 2.12 10.48
C SER A 160 -5.73 0.79 9.79
N VAL A 161 -4.46 0.45 9.60
CA VAL A 161 -4.04 -0.80 8.96
C VAL A 161 -4.53 -2.01 9.74
N VAL A 162 -4.50 -1.96 11.09
CA VAL A 162 -4.99 -3.05 11.96
C VAL A 162 -6.51 -3.12 12.01
N ALA A 163 -7.20 -1.97 12.11
CA ALA A 163 -8.64 -1.91 12.29
C ALA A 163 -9.43 -2.10 10.98
N ALA A 164 -8.86 -1.68 9.83
CA ALA A 164 -9.57 -1.68 8.55
C ALA A 164 -10.03 -3.09 8.09
N PRO A 165 -9.22 -4.16 8.16
CA PRO A 165 -9.66 -5.47 7.69
C PRO A 165 -10.86 -6.03 8.48
N PRO A 166 -10.90 -6.05 9.82
CA PRO A 166 -12.08 -6.49 10.58
C PRO A 166 -13.30 -5.61 10.32
N LEU A 167 -13.11 -4.27 10.27
CA LEU A 167 -14.20 -3.34 10.00
C LEU A 167 -14.76 -3.53 8.58
N GLY A 168 -13.88 -3.67 7.59
CA GLY A 168 -14.26 -3.88 6.20
C GLY A 168 -15.01 -5.18 5.99
N GLY A 169 -14.57 -6.25 6.64
CA GLY A 169 -15.27 -7.53 6.64
C GLY A 169 -16.66 -7.40 7.25
N TYR A 170 -16.76 -6.84 8.46
CA TYR A 170 -18.04 -6.63 9.15
C TYR A 170 -19.03 -5.78 8.34
N ILE A 171 -18.56 -4.66 7.78
CA ILE A 171 -19.38 -3.79 6.93
C ILE A 171 -19.85 -4.55 5.69
N THR A 172 -18.95 -5.29 5.04
CA THR A 172 -19.24 -6.05 3.82
C THR A 172 -20.30 -7.13 4.04
N ASP A 173 -20.20 -7.87 5.14
CA ASP A 173 -21.13 -8.97 5.45
C ASP A 173 -22.52 -8.48 5.89
N ASN A 174 -22.61 -7.35 6.64
CA ASN A 174 -23.86 -6.88 7.23
C ASN A 174 -24.58 -5.80 6.41
N TRP A 175 -23.82 -4.91 5.76
CA TRP A 175 -24.38 -3.75 5.02
C TRP A 175 -24.06 -3.78 3.53
N GLY A 176 -23.20 -4.71 3.10
CA GLY A 176 -22.72 -4.83 1.72
C GLY A 176 -21.47 -3.99 1.47
N TRP A 177 -20.67 -4.42 0.47
CA TRP A 177 -19.37 -3.85 0.16
C TRP A 177 -19.39 -2.34 -0.21
N ARG A 178 -20.50 -1.83 -0.73
CA ARG A 178 -20.64 -0.43 -1.10
C ARG A 178 -20.46 0.51 0.09
N TRP A 179 -20.83 0.08 1.28
CA TRP A 179 -20.71 0.86 2.50
C TRP A 179 -19.28 1.08 2.97
N ILE A 180 -18.31 0.26 2.56
CA ILE A 180 -16.89 0.52 2.87
C ILE A 180 -16.40 1.84 2.26
N PHE A 181 -17.01 2.27 1.15
CA PHE A 181 -16.73 3.55 0.50
C PHE A 181 -17.58 4.68 1.08
N TYR A 182 -18.86 4.42 1.35
CA TYR A 182 -19.77 5.45 1.89
C TYR A 182 -19.37 5.89 3.30
N VAL A 183 -18.80 5.04 4.13
CA VAL A 183 -18.34 5.39 5.48
C VAL A 183 -17.24 6.46 5.48
N ASN A 184 -16.47 6.58 4.40
CA ASN A 184 -15.48 7.62 4.25
C ASN A 184 -16.10 9.03 4.19
N VAL A 185 -17.35 9.15 3.68
CA VAL A 185 -18.00 10.45 3.44
C VAL A 185 -18.27 11.20 4.75
N PRO A 186 -18.97 10.65 5.76
CA PRO A 186 -19.22 11.38 7.01
C PRO A 186 -17.93 11.66 7.79
N ILE A 187 -16.99 10.72 7.82
CA ILE A 187 -15.72 10.89 8.54
C ILE A 187 -14.87 11.97 7.87
N GLY A 188 -14.77 11.92 6.55
CA GLY A 188 -14.01 12.90 5.79
C GLY A 188 -14.69 14.27 5.73
N ALA A 189 -16.02 14.36 5.79
CA ALA A 189 -16.74 15.64 5.91
C ALA A 189 -16.38 16.34 7.23
N LEU A 190 -16.26 15.59 8.34
CA LEU A 190 -15.76 16.12 9.61
C LEU A 190 -14.33 16.67 9.45
N ALA A 191 -13.42 15.89 8.81
CA ALA A 191 -12.06 16.34 8.52
C ALA A 191 -12.03 17.63 7.68
N ALA A 192 -12.88 17.71 6.65
CA ALA A 192 -13.02 18.87 5.79
C ALA A 192 -13.50 20.10 6.59
N GLY A 193 -14.51 19.94 7.44
CA GLY A 193 -15.01 21.00 8.32
C GLY A 193 -13.91 21.50 9.27
N LEU A 194 -13.24 20.61 9.99
CA LEU A 194 -12.14 20.99 10.88
C LEU A 194 -11.01 21.71 10.11
N THR A 195 -10.63 21.21 8.94
CA THR A 195 -9.61 21.84 8.11
C THR A 195 -10.05 23.21 7.59
N PHE A 196 -11.31 23.33 7.15
CA PHE A 196 -11.85 24.58 6.61
C PHE A 196 -11.85 25.69 7.65
N PHE A 197 -12.33 25.42 8.87
CA PHE A 197 -12.47 26.45 9.91
C PHE A 197 -11.18 26.73 10.67
N PHE A 198 -10.35 25.72 10.92
CA PHE A 198 -9.23 25.85 11.86
C PHE A 198 -7.84 25.89 11.21
N LEU A 199 -7.64 25.27 10.01
CA LEU A 199 -6.35 25.34 9.35
C LEU A 199 -6.13 26.74 8.74
N PRO A 200 -5.03 27.44 9.09
CA PRO A 200 -4.73 28.74 8.50
C PRO A 200 -4.31 28.60 7.04
N TYR A 201 -4.60 29.62 6.25
CA TYR A 201 -3.99 29.75 4.93
C TYR A 201 -2.61 30.40 5.09
N VAL A 202 -1.59 29.67 4.74
CA VAL A 202 -0.20 30.16 4.72
C VAL A 202 0.22 30.25 3.25
N ALA A 203 0.38 31.46 2.74
CA ALA A 203 0.89 31.69 1.39
C ALA A 203 2.41 31.48 1.39
N THR A 204 2.91 30.71 0.44
CA THR A 204 4.34 30.48 0.24
C THR A 204 4.83 31.23 -1.00
N ARG A 205 6.10 31.69 -0.96
CA ARG A 205 6.71 32.49 -2.05
C ARG A 205 7.51 31.60 -3.02
N ARG A 206 7.06 30.38 -3.34
CA ARG A 206 7.76 29.48 -4.26
C ARG A 206 7.23 29.62 -5.70
N SER A 207 8.02 29.22 -6.68
CA SER A 207 7.72 29.33 -8.12
C SER A 207 7.28 27.98 -8.69
N TRP A 208 6.39 27.99 -9.70
CA TRP A 208 6.02 26.83 -10.51
C TRP A 208 7.23 26.13 -11.16
N ARG A 209 8.33 26.84 -11.35
CA ARG A 209 9.59 26.32 -11.91
C ARG A 209 10.29 25.35 -10.97
N ASP A 210 9.92 25.33 -9.69
CA ASP A 210 10.49 24.41 -8.70
C ASP A 210 9.84 23.01 -8.75
N ILE A 211 8.79 22.83 -9.57
CA ILE A 211 8.09 21.56 -9.74
C ILE A 211 8.67 20.82 -10.94
N ASP A 212 9.10 19.59 -10.70
CA ASP A 212 9.54 18.68 -11.74
C ASP A 212 8.33 17.97 -12.40
N PHE A 213 7.53 18.74 -13.15
CA PHE A 213 6.44 18.15 -13.94
C PHE A 213 6.97 17.19 -15.03
N ALA A 214 8.13 17.50 -15.59
CA ALA A 214 8.72 16.67 -16.62
C ALA A 214 9.11 15.30 -16.06
N GLY A 215 9.73 15.24 -14.87
CA GLY A 215 10.04 13.99 -14.18
C GLY A 215 8.79 13.21 -13.80
N CYS A 216 7.71 13.88 -13.32
CA CYS A 216 6.45 13.22 -13.02
C CYS A 216 5.81 12.57 -14.26
N VAL A 217 5.76 13.29 -15.39
CA VAL A 217 5.24 12.77 -16.66
C VAL A 217 6.12 11.65 -17.18
N ALA A 218 7.43 11.83 -17.16
CA ALA A 218 8.39 10.82 -17.61
C ALA A 218 8.30 9.54 -16.76
N LEU A 219 8.14 9.66 -15.43
CA LEU A 219 7.91 8.53 -14.52
C LEU A 219 6.61 7.81 -14.86
N ALA A 220 5.52 8.56 -15.10
CA ALA A 220 4.25 7.97 -15.49
C ALA A 220 4.36 7.23 -16.84
N VAL A 221 5.03 7.83 -17.84
CA VAL A 221 5.27 7.21 -19.15
C VAL A 221 6.15 5.97 -19.04
N ALA A 222 7.12 5.95 -18.12
CA ALA A 222 7.96 4.79 -17.88
C ALA A 222 7.22 3.64 -17.16
N LEU A 223 6.33 3.93 -16.20
CA LEU A 223 5.75 2.92 -15.32
C LEU A 223 4.34 2.47 -15.75
N VAL A 224 3.46 3.41 -16.11
CA VAL A 224 2.04 3.09 -16.36
C VAL A 224 1.86 2.09 -17.50
N PRO A 225 2.52 2.23 -18.67
CA PRO A 225 2.30 1.29 -19.77
C PRO A 225 2.76 -0.13 -19.43
N ILE A 226 3.87 -0.33 -18.72
CA ILE A 226 4.30 -1.68 -18.33
C ILE A 226 3.37 -2.31 -17.30
N LEU A 227 2.83 -1.51 -16.38
CA LEU A 227 1.83 -1.99 -15.43
C LEU A 227 0.52 -2.38 -16.12
N ILE A 228 0.11 -1.61 -17.14
CA ILE A 228 -1.04 -1.97 -17.99
C ILE A 228 -0.74 -3.26 -18.75
N ALA A 229 0.40 -3.38 -19.43
CA ALA A 229 0.79 -4.57 -20.18
C ALA A 229 0.75 -5.84 -19.31
N LEU A 230 1.34 -5.78 -18.12
CA LEU A 230 1.31 -6.88 -17.16
C LEU A 230 -0.13 -7.28 -16.79
N SER A 231 -1.01 -6.31 -16.61
CA SER A 231 -2.38 -6.57 -16.16
C SER A 231 -3.31 -7.11 -17.26
N ILE A 232 -3.06 -6.76 -18.54
CA ILE A 232 -3.85 -7.27 -19.69
C ILE A 232 -3.20 -8.49 -20.36
N SER A 233 -2.12 -9.02 -19.78
CA SER A 233 -1.35 -10.14 -20.34
C SER A 233 -2.14 -11.44 -20.48
N ASN A 234 -3.31 -11.55 -19.83
CA ASN A 234 -4.23 -12.69 -19.99
C ASN A 234 -5.05 -12.66 -21.27
N ASP A 235 -5.40 -11.45 -21.73
CA ASP A 235 -6.33 -11.25 -22.82
C ASP A 235 -5.58 -10.97 -24.14
N HIS A 236 -4.27 -10.66 -24.05
CA HIS A 236 -3.44 -10.29 -25.19
C HIS A 236 -2.12 -11.05 -25.17
N ALA A 237 -1.76 -11.66 -26.31
CA ALA A 237 -0.46 -12.29 -26.47
C ALA A 237 0.67 -11.25 -26.32
N TRP A 238 1.79 -11.62 -25.67
CA TRP A 238 2.96 -10.76 -25.48
C TRP A 238 3.53 -10.21 -26.80
N THR A 239 3.28 -10.91 -27.92
CA THR A 239 3.69 -10.52 -29.28
C THR A 239 2.66 -9.63 -29.97
N SER A 240 1.53 -9.32 -29.36
CA SER A 240 0.52 -8.44 -29.96
C SER A 240 1.04 -7.01 -30.13
N PRO A 241 0.61 -6.26 -31.16
CA PRO A 241 1.04 -4.89 -31.38
C PRO A 241 0.78 -3.96 -30.18
N LEU A 242 -0.34 -4.18 -29.47
CA LEU A 242 -0.66 -3.43 -28.25
C LEU A 242 0.35 -3.69 -27.14
N MET A 243 0.68 -4.95 -26.87
CA MET A 243 1.64 -5.33 -25.83
C MET A 243 3.05 -4.81 -26.14
N LEU A 244 3.50 -5.01 -27.38
CA LEU A 244 4.79 -4.49 -27.85
C LEU A 244 4.85 -2.97 -27.78
N GLY A 245 3.75 -2.28 -28.12
CA GLY A 245 3.64 -0.83 -28.01
C GLY A 245 3.77 -0.34 -26.56
N LEU A 246 3.05 -0.96 -25.61
CA LEU A 246 3.11 -0.62 -24.19
C LEU A 246 4.51 -0.86 -23.62
N ILE A 247 5.12 -1.99 -23.94
CA ILE A 247 6.49 -2.31 -23.51
C ILE A 247 7.48 -1.32 -24.11
N ALA A 248 7.38 -1.02 -25.41
CA ALA A 248 8.26 -0.07 -26.09
C ALA A 248 8.16 1.32 -25.47
N VAL A 249 6.96 1.82 -25.15
CA VAL A 249 6.76 3.11 -24.47
C VAL A 249 7.45 3.12 -23.12
N SER A 250 7.33 2.06 -22.32
CA SER A 250 8.01 1.97 -21.02
C SER A 250 9.53 1.86 -21.15
N VAL A 251 10.02 1.04 -22.08
CA VAL A 251 11.46 0.86 -22.33
C VAL A 251 12.12 2.17 -22.81
N VAL A 252 11.44 2.95 -23.64
CA VAL A 252 11.89 4.29 -24.05
C VAL A 252 11.67 5.32 -22.93
N GLY A 253 10.56 5.23 -22.22
CA GLY A 253 10.20 6.14 -21.13
C GLY A 253 11.19 6.12 -19.97
N LEU A 254 11.77 4.96 -19.64
CA LEU A 254 12.73 4.83 -18.54
C LEU A 254 14.04 5.61 -18.78
N PRO A 255 14.74 5.49 -19.90
CA PRO A 255 15.88 6.36 -20.21
C PRO A 255 15.52 7.85 -20.25
N VAL A 256 14.36 8.20 -20.81
CA VAL A 256 13.87 9.59 -20.81
C VAL A 256 13.68 10.09 -19.39
N PHE A 257 13.06 9.32 -18.51
CA PHE A 257 12.93 9.65 -17.09
C PHE A 257 14.30 9.86 -16.44
N LEU A 258 15.25 8.93 -16.61
CA LEU A 258 16.59 9.06 -16.05
C LEU A 258 17.35 10.28 -16.58
N PHE A 259 17.14 10.64 -17.85
CA PHE A 259 17.73 11.84 -18.44
C PHE A 259 17.12 13.12 -17.83
N VAL A 260 15.79 13.18 -17.71
CA VAL A 260 15.09 14.32 -17.09
C VAL A 260 15.54 14.50 -15.65
N GLU A 261 15.59 13.42 -14.84
CA GLU A 261 16.03 13.47 -13.44
C GLU A 261 17.46 13.96 -13.26
N ARG A 262 18.33 13.74 -14.26
CA ARG A 262 19.72 14.28 -14.26
C ARG A 262 19.77 15.76 -14.64
N ALA A 263 18.81 16.24 -15.43
CA ALA A 263 18.81 17.60 -15.97
C ALA A 263 18.09 18.61 -15.07
N VAL A 264 17.19 18.15 -14.19
CA VAL A 264 16.37 19.01 -13.34
C VAL A 264 17.07 19.31 -12.01
N ALA A 265 16.97 20.57 -11.56
CA ALA A 265 17.61 21.02 -10.31
C ALA A 265 17.00 20.37 -9.04
N ASN A 266 15.69 20.05 -9.08
CA ASN A 266 14.96 19.45 -7.96
C ASN A 266 14.28 18.15 -8.39
N PRO A 267 15.03 17.05 -8.66
CA PRO A 267 14.49 15.80 -9.16
C PRO A 267 13.54 15.12 -8.15
N ILE A 268 12.63 14.29 -8.67
CA ILE A 268 11.77 13.42 -7.84
C ILE A 268 12.62 12.33 -7.21
N VAL A 269 13.51 11.74 -8.00
CA VAL A 269 14.42 10.68 -7.59
C VAL A 269 15.85 11.20 -7.70
N PRO A 270 16.48 11.66 -6.61
CA PRO A 270 17.85 12.21 -6.66
C PRO A 270 18.86 11.11 -6.95
N LEU A 271 19.19 10.92 -8.23
CA LEU A 271 20.05 9.83 -8.71
C LEU A 271 21.44 9.82 -8.05
N GLY A 272 21.93 10.99 -7.60
CA GLY A 272 23.19 11.10 -6.88
C GLY A 272 23.24 10.33 -5.56
N LEU A 273 22.10 10.14 -4.88
CA LEU A 273 22.03 9.36 -3.63
C LEU A 273 22.27 7.86 -3.88
N PHE A 274 21.98 7.36 -5.08
CA PHE A 274 22.19 5.94 -5.44
C PHE A 274 23.67 5.58 -5.65
N LEU A 275 24.56 6.57 -5.67
CA LEU A 275 26.01 6.31 -5.64
C LEU A 275 26.48 5.80 -4.27
N ASP A 276 25.71 6.05 -3.22
CA ASP A 276 25.96 5.46 -1.90
C ASP A 276 25.35 4.05 -1.84
N PRO A 277 26.16 3.00 -1.64
CA PRO A 277 25.66 1.63 -1.59
C PRO A 277 24.74 1.35 -0.40
N VAL A 278 24.88 2.07 0.73
CA VAL A 278 23.99 1.93 1.90
C VAL A 278 22.60 2.43 1.55
N PHE A 279 22.51 3.59 0.89
CA PHE A 279 21.25 4.15 0.40
C PHE A 279 20.60 3.21 -0.62
N THR A 280 21.34 2.74 -1.60
CA THR A 280 20.83 1.84 -2.65
C THR A 280 20.27 0.55 -2.07
N ILE A 281 21.00 -0.11 -1.16
CA ILE A 281 20.53 -1.32 -0.49
C ILE A 281 19.28 -1.02 0.35
N ALA A 282 19.23 0.11 1.06
CA ALA A 282 18.05 0.51 1.83
C ALA A 282 16.81 0.73 0.94
N MET A 283 16.97 1.28 -0.28
CA MET A 283 15.88 1.43 -1.26
C MET A 283 15.41 0.08 -1.80
N VAL A 284 16.33 -0.85 -2.10
CA VAL A 284 16.00 -2.22 -2.50
C VAL A 284 15.22 -2.94 -1.39
N ILE A 285 15.68 -2.83 -0.14
CA ILE A 285 14.98 -3.41 1.02
C ILE A 285 13.59 -2.77 1.17
N ALA A 286 13.49 -1.43 1.13
CA ALA A 286 12.21 -0.72 1.27
C ALA A 286 11.22 -1.10 0.17
N GLY A 287 11.65 -1.08 -1.10
CA GLY A 287 10.81 -1.36 -2.26
C GLY A 287 10.34 -2.82 -2.30
N LEU A 288 11.26 -3.76 -2.24
CA LEU A 288 10.91 -5.18 -2.39
C LEU A 288 10.24 -5.78 -1.14
N SER A 289 10.54 -5.29 0.08
CA SER A 289 9.81 -5.74 1.29
C SER A 289 8.34 -5.34 1.29
N ALA A 290 7.95 -4.34 0.51
CA ALA A 290 6.57 -3.91 0.35
C ALA A 290 5.66 -4.99 -0.26
N VAL A 291 6.22 -5.98 -0.98
CA VAL A 291 5.52 -7.19 -1.45
C VAL A 291 4.79 -7.89 -0.31
N GLY A 292 5.42 -7.96 0.87
CA GLY A 292 4.82 -8.57 2.06
C GLY A 292 3.51 -7.92 2.48
N LEU A 293 3.42 -6.59 2.55
CA LEU A 293 2.19 -5.93 2.97
C LEU A 293 1.18 -5.78 1.84
N TYR A 294 1.58 -5.13 0.75
CA TYR A 294 0.63 -4.78 -0.32
C TYR A 294 0.16 -6.01 -1.11
N GLY A 295 1.07 -6.95 -1.41
CA GLY A 295 0.71 -8.21 -2.05
C GLY A 295 -0.23 -9.04 -1.19
N LEU A 296 0.12 -9.23 0.08
CA LEU A 296 -0.67 -10.08 0.97
C LEU A 296 -2.00 -9.47 1.40
N ALA A 297 -2.08 -8.14 1.60
CA ALA A 297 -3.35 -7.48 1.87
C ALA A 297 -4.39 -7.74 0.78
N VAL A 298 -3.94 -8.01 -0.46
CA VAL A 298 -4.80 -8.36 -1.59
C VAL A 298 -5.10 -9.86 -1.64
N PHE A 299 -4.10 -10.73 -1.50
CA PHE A 299 -4.26 -12.17 -1.78
C PHE A 299 -4.64 -13.03 -0.57
N ILE A 300 -4.39 -12.59 0.68
CA ILE A 300 -4.82 -13.31 1.88
C ILE A 300 -6.35 -13.36 2.01
N PRO A 301 -7.11 -12.26 1.79
CA PRO A 301 -8.57 -12.35 1.80
C PRO A 301 -9.10 -13.33 0.74
N LEU A 302 -8.44 -13.42 -0.41
CA LEU A 302 -8.79 -14.38 -1.44
C LEU A 302 -8.54 -15.83 -1.00
N LEU A 303 -7.42 -16.10 -0.28
CA LEU A 303 -7.15 -17.38 0.33
C LEU A 303 -8.24 -17.77 1.35
N TYR A 304 -8.60 -16.86 2.25
CA TYR A 304 -9.58 -17.16 3.29
C TYR A 304 -11.00 -17.34 2.74
N GLN A 305 -11.46 -16.42 1.90
CA GLN A 305 -12.82 -16.48 1.37
C GLN A 305 -12.95 -17.55 0.29
N GLY A 306 -12.02 -17.59 -0.66
CA GLY A 306 -12.10 -18.47 -1.83
C GLY A 306 -11.66 -19.91 -1.55
N VAL A 307 -10.61 -20.14 -0.76
CA VAL A 307 -10.07 -21.48 -0.47
C VAL A 307 -10.68 -22.07 0.80
N LEU A 308 -10.65 -21.32 1.91
CA LEU A 308 -11.13 -21.82 3.20
C LEU A 308 -12.65 -21.65 3.40
N GLY A 309 -13.32 -20.86 2.53
CA GLY A 309 -14.78 -20.68 2.60
C GLY A 309 -15.24 -19.75 3.72
N GLU A 310 -14.36 -18.89 4.23
CA GLU A 310 -14.68 -17.96 5.31
C GLU A 310 -15.48 -16.75 4.82
N THR A 311 -16.14 -16.08 5.74
CA THR A 311 -16.83 -14.81 5.48
C THR A 311 -15.83 -13.66 5.32
N ALA A 312 -16.28 -12.52 4.79
CA ALA A 312 -15.44 -11.32 4.70
C ALA A 312 -15.01 -10.83 6.09
N THR A 313 -15.91 -10.91 7.10
CA THR A 313 -15.57 -10.62 8.51
C THR A 313 -14.52 -11.60 9.04
N GLY A 314 -14.68 -12.90 8.78
CA GLY A 314 -13.70 -13.92 9.13
C GLY A 314 -12.33 -13.61 8.53
N SER A 315 -12.26 -13.33 7.23
CA SER A 315 -11.01 -13.00 6.55
C SER A 315 -10.35 -11.71 7.08
N GLY A 316 -11.16 -10.70 7.46
CA GLY A 316 -10.66 -9.46 8.05
C GLY A 316 -10.05 -9.67 9.45
N THR A 317 -10.72 -10.46 10.30
CA THR A 317 -10.19 -10.77 11.64
C THR A 317 -8.93 -11.62 11.58
N LEU A 318 -8.81 -12.50 10.59
CA LEU A 318 -7.67 -13.38 10.39
C LEU A 318 -6.43 -12.66 9.81
N LEU A 319 -6.57 -11.43 9.26
CA LEU A 319 -5.43 -10.56 8.97
C LEU A 319 -4.86 -9.88 10.23
N THR A 320 -5.63 -9.80 11.30
CA THR A 320 -5.23 -9.13 12.54
C THR A 320 -3.93 -9.68 13.14
N PRO A 321 -3.66 -11.00 13.19
CA PRO A 321 -2.38 -11.54 13.69
C PRO A 321 -1.15 -11.07 12.92
N LEU A 322 -1.23 -10.94 11.59
CA LEU A 322 -0.17 -10.38 10.77
C LEU A 322 0.13 -8.94 11.20
N LEU A 323 -0.92 -8.13 11.32
CA LEU A 323 -0.79 -6.72 11.66
C LEU A 323 -0.35 -6.50 13.11
N LEU A 324 -0.81 -7.34 14.04
CA LEU A 324 -0.34 -7.36 15.43
C LEU A 324 1.13 -7.79 15.52
N GLY A 325 1.54 -8.82 14.77
CA GLY A 325 2.94 -9.23 14.66
C GLY A 325 3.83 -8.06 14.22
N MET A 326 3.39 -7.33 13.19
CA MET A 326 4.09 -6.13 12.71
C MET A 326 4.11 -5.02 13.78
N LEU A 327 2.98 -4.75 14.45
CA LEU A 327 2.84 -3.71 15.45
C LEU A 327 3.71 -3.97 16.68
N VAL A 328 3.83 -5.23 17.11
CA VAL A 328 4.69 -5.62 18.24
C VAL A 328 6.17 -5.61 17.86
N ALA A 329 6.52 -6.13 16.68
CA ALA A 329 7.91 -6.24 16.26
C ALA A 329 8.53 -4.87 15.87
N SER A 330 7.74 -3.90 15.41
CA SER A 330 8.26 -2.59 14.98
C SER A 330 8.92 -1.77 16.11
N PRO A 331 8.31 -1.58 17.30
CA PRO A 331 8.99 -0.93 18.42
C PRO A 331 10.20 -1.72 18.93
N VAL A 332 10.12 -3.07 18.90
CA VAL A 332 11.25 -3.94 19.27
C VAL A 332 12.42 -3.71 18.33
N SER A 333 12.17 -3.67 17.02
CA SER A 333 13.18 -3.32 16.01
C SER A 333 13.83 -1.97 16.30
N GLY A 334 13.01 -0.92 16.51
CA GLY A 334 13.53 0.41 16.82
C GLY A 334 14.40 0.44 18.08
N GLN A 335 14.01 -0.26 19.16
CA GLN A 335 14.79 -0.36 20.38
C GLN A 335 16.08 -1.17 20.20
N LEU A 336 16.04 -2.26 19.44
CA LEU A 336 17.21 -3.06 19.12
C LEU A 336 18.21 -2.25 18.28
N ILE A 337 17.75 -1.56 17.23
CA ILE A 337 18.58 -0.70 16.38
C ILE A 337 19.27 0.39 17.22
N ALA A 338 18.58 0.97 18.21
CA ALA A 338 19.15 1.99 19.09
C ALA A 338 20.19 1.44 20.10
N ARG A 339 20.15 0.14 20.43
CA ARG A 339 21.02 -0.50 21.45
C ARG A 339 22.14 -1.31 20.87
N VAL A 340 21.93 -1.93 19.69
CA VAL A 340 22.86 -2.88 19.07
C VAL A 340 23.65 -2.20 17.97
N ARG A 341 24.97 -2.33 17.99
CA ARG A 341 25.85 -1.78 16.94
C ARG A 341 25.66 -2.45 15.57
N HIS A 342 25.13 -3.67 15.56
CA HIS A 342 24.98 -4.54 14.37
C HIS A 342 23.50 -4.67 13.97
N TYR A 343 22.93 -3.63 13.40
CA TYR A 343 21.51 -3.60 12.98
C TYR A 343 21.24 -4.43 11.69
N ARG A 344 22.26 -4.77 10.93
CA ARG A 344 22.16 -5.63 9.74
C ARG A 344 21.48 -6.96 10.06
N PHE A 345 21.88 -7.59 11.21
CA PHE A 345 21.29 -8.86 11.66
C PHE A 345 19.77 -8.76 11.85
N ILE A 346 19.27 -7.65 12.38
CA ILE A 346 17.83 -7.42 12.59
C ILE A 346 17.09 -7.42 11.26
N GLY A 347 17.63 -6.71 10.26
CA GLY A 347 17.06 -6.65 8.91
C GLY A 347 17.06 -8.01 8.21
N THR A 348 18.18 -8.70 8.27
CA THR A 348 18.32 -10.04 7.68
C THR A 348 17.38 -11.05 8.35
N ALA A 349 17.28 -11.06 9.69
CA ALA A 349 16.35 -11.91 10.41
C ALA A 349 14.88 -11.59 10.08
N GLY A 350 14.54 -10.30 9.96
CA GLY A 350 13.20 -9.88 9.56
C GLY A 350 12.84 -10.33 8.14
N LEU A 351 13.74 -10.13 7.18
CA LEU A 351 13.54 -10.59 5.79
C LEU A 351 13.48 -12.13 5.70
N ALA A 352 14.31 -12.84 6.45
CA ALA A 352 14.26 -14.31 6.54
C ALA A 352 12.91 -14.78 7.11
N ALA A 353 12.39 -14.13 8.15
CA ALA A 353 11.07 -14.42 8.71
C ALA A 353 9.95 -14.14 7.68
N MET A 354 10.05 -13.05 6.90
CA MET A 354 9.10 -12.78 5.83
C MET A 354 9.10 -13.87 4.75
N VAL A 355 10.28 -14.30 4.30
CA VAL A 355 10.42 -15.39 3.32
C VAL A 355 9.86 -16.69 3.90
N ALA A 356 10.22 -17.03 5.15
CA ALA A 356 9.71 -18.23 5.81
C ALA A 356 8.17 -18.22 5.93
N GLY A 357 7.57 -17.12 6.38
CA GLY A 357 6.12 -16.98 6.48
C GLY A 357 5.41 -17.15 5.13
N LEU A 358 5.97 -16.60 4.04
CA LEU A 358 5.44 -16.82 2.70
C LEU A 358 5.56 -18.27 2.24
N LEU A 359 6.70 -18.91 2.50
CA LEU A 359 6.88 -20.33 2.16
C LEU A 359 5.94 -21.24 2.98
N MET A 360 5.68 -20.91 4.25
CA MET A 360 4.71 -21.64 5.06
C MET A 360 3.29 -21.50 4.46
N LEU A 361 2.89 -20.32 4.00
CA LEU A 361 1.61 -20.11 3.32
C LEU A 361 1.46 -20.94 2.03
N THR A 362 2.53 -21.39 1.40
CA THR A 362 2.44 -22.29 0.23
C THR A 362 1.96 -23.70 0.57
N SER A 363 1.94 -24.09 1.85
CA SER A 363 1.46 -25.38 2.30
C SER A 363 -0.03 -25.40 2.69
N VAL A 364 -0.70 -24.24 2.66
CA VAL A 364 -2.10 -24.10 3.05
C VAL A 364 -3.02 -24.76 2.03
N THR A 365 -3.90 -25.66 2.50
CA THR A 365 -4.90 -26.37 1.70
C THR A 365 -6.31 -26.05 2.21
N PRO A 366 -7.37 -26.39 1.47
CA PRO A 366 -8.76 -26.22 1.96
C PRO A 366 -9.07 -26.97 3.27
N ALA A 367 -8.23 -27.96 3.64
CA ALA A 367 -8.36 -28.73 4.88
C ALA A 367 -7.45 -28.26 6.01
N SER A 368 -6.64 -27.19 5.77
CA SER A 368 -5.71 -26.69 6.77
C SER A 368 -6.44 -26.06 7.95
N PRO A 369 -6.01 -26.35 9.20
CA PRO A 369 -6.61 -25.73 10.37
C PRO A 369 -6.26 -24.25 10.45
N HIS A 370 -7.20 -23.41 10.90
CA HIS A 370 -7.02 -21.96 10.95
C HIS A 370 -5.77 -21.51 11.72
N TRP A 371 -5.44 -22.17 12.84
CA TRP A 371 -4.26 -21.83 13.64
C TRP A 371 -2.94 -21.92 12.87
N HIS A 372 -2.85 -22.82 11.89
CA HIS A 372 -1.67 -22.95 11.03
C HIS A 372 -1.46 -21.66 10.22
N VAL A 373 -2.51 -21.22 9.54
CA VAL A 373 -2.46 -19.97 8.75
C VAL A 373 -2.21 -18.76 9.63
N LEU A 374 -2.78 -18.73 10.86
CA LEU A 374 -2.51 -17.66 11.83
C LEU A 374 -1.02 -17.62 12.22
N ALA A 375 -0.39 -18.78 12.46
CA ALA A 375 1.04 -18.85 12.78
C ALA A 375 1.90 -18.31 11.62
N ASP A 376 1.58 -18.69 10.38
CA ASP A 376 2.27 -18.22 9.18
C ASP A 376 2.19 -16.69 9.06
N LEU A 377 1.01 -16.12 9.30
CA LEU A 377 0.78 -14.68 9.28
C LEU A 377 1.51 -13.93 10.40
N VAL A 378 1.58 -14.51 11.61
CA VAL A 378 2.35 -13.92 12.72
C VAL A 378 3.84 -13.86 12.36
N VAL A 379 4.42 -14.97 11.87
CA VAL A 379 5.83 -15.01 11.45
C VAL A 379 6.13 -13.94 10.40
N LEU A 380 5.27 -13.83 9.39
CA LEU A 380 5.39 -12.85 8.34
C LEU A 380 5.26 -11.41 8.86
N GLY A 381 4.25 -11.16 9.72
CA GLY A 381 4.02 -9.84 10.33
C GLY A 381 5.19 -9.41 11.23
N MET A 382 5.74 -10.31 12.01
CA MET A 382 6.95 -10.04 12.82
C MET A 382 8.14 -9.66 11.92
N GLY A 383 8.34 -10.40 10.82
CA GLY A 383 9.37 -10.07 9.84
C GLY A 383 9.21 -8.67 9.29
N MET A 384 8.00 -8.29 8.87
CA MET A 384 7.68 -6.94 8.37
C MET A 384 7.95 -5.86 9.42
N GLY A 385 7.53 -6.10 10.67
CA GLY A 385 7.74 -5.17 11.78
C GLY A 385 9.23 -4.93 12.07
N LEU A 386 10.08 -5.92 11.86
CA LEU A 386 11.54 -5.75 12.00
C LEU A 386 12.15 -4.94 10.84
N VAL A 387 11.69 -5.13 9.61
CA VAL A 387 12.29 -4.55 8.40
C VAL A 387 11.88 -3.09 8.17
N TRP A 388 10.63 -2.72 8.45
CA TRP A 388 10.11 -1.40 8.07
C TRP A 388 10.79 -0.22 8.76
N PRO A 389 11.03 -0.23 10.09
CA PRO A 389 11.78 0.85 10.74
C PRO A 389 13.24 0.87 10.32
N LEU A 390 13.82 -0.30 10.01
CA LEU A 390 15.23 -0.43 9.65
C LEU A 390 15.60 0.41 8.43
N SER A 391 14.86 0.29 7.32
CA SER A 391 15.15 1.03 6.09
C SER A 391 15.22 2.54 6.33
N THR A 392 14.29 3.07 7.14
CA THR A 392 14.25 4.49 7.50
C THR A 392 15.40 4.86 8.43
N ALA A 393 15.68 4.05 9.46
CA ALA A 393 16.74 4.31 10.43
C ALA A 393 18.14 4.28 9.78
N VAL A 394 18.37 3.33 8.87
CA VAL A 394 19.64 3.22 8.13
C VAL A 394 19.89 4.46 7.29
N VAL A 395 18.88 4.91 6.52
CA VAL A 395 18.99 6.11 5.70
C VAL A 395 19.24 7.36 6.56
N GLN A 396 18.52 7.50 7.66
CA GLN A 396 18.69 8.65 8.57
C GLN A 396 20.06 8.66 9.26
N ALA A 397 20.67 7.50 9.48
CA ALA A 397 21.98 7.39 10.09
C ALA A 397 23.16 7.59 9.11
N SER A 398 22.96 7.23 7.83
CA SER A 398 24.03 7.25 6.82
C SER A 398 24.08 8.54 6.00
N MET A 399 22.96 9.29 5.91
CA MET A 399 22.87 10.49 5.07
C MET A 399 23.23 11.77 5.82
N ALA A 400 23.83 12.73 5.12
CA ALA A 400 24.13 14.06 5.64
C ALA A 400 22.84 14.81 6.02
N LYS A 401 22.91 15.71 7.02
CA LYS A 401 21.74 16.43 7.56
C LYS A 401 20.97 17.20 6.49
N GLU A 402 21.66 17.70 5.47
CA GLU A 402 21.12 18.52 4.39
C GLU A 402 20.19 17.71 3.47
N VAL A 403 20.45 16.41 3.30
CA VAL A 403 19.73 15.53 2.36
C VAL A 403 18.88 14.45 3.06
N VAL A 404 18.99 14.30 4.38
CA VAL A 404 18.29 13.24 5.13
C VAL A 404 16.77 13.30 4.97
N GLY A 405 16.19 14.48 4.84
CA GLY A 405 14.75 14.65 4.59
C GLY A 405 14.32 14.07 3.26
N VAL A 406 15.04 14.42 2.19
CA VAL A 406 14.78 13.90 0.83
C VAL A 406 15.04 12.41 0.78
N ALA A 407 16.15 11.95 1.36
CA ALA A 407 16.50 10.53 1.42
C ALA A 407 15.45 9.68 2.18
N THR A 408 14.89 10.21 3.28
CA THR A 408 13.80 9.56 4.03
C THR A 408 12.51 9.51 3.21
N ALA A 409 12.19 10.56 2.46
CA ALA A 409 11.04 10.58 1.55
C ALA A 409 11.16 9.50 0.46
N GLN A 410 12.38 9.24 -0.05
CA GLN A 410 12.65 8.17 -1.01
C GLN A 410 12.30 6.78 -0.45
N VAL A 411 12.54 6.50 0.84
CA VAL A 411 12.15 5.22 1.46
C VAL A 411 10.65 4.95 1.27
N ASN A 412 9.80 5.95 1.51
CA ASN A 412 8.35 5.80 1.35
C ASN A 412 7.95 5.73 -0.13
N PHE A 413 8.58 6.52 -0.99
CA PHE A 413 8.34 6.46 -2.43
C PHE A 413 8.64 5.06 -2.99
N TRP A 414 9.83 4.52 -2.74
CA TRP A 414 10.23 3.20 -3.22
C TRP A 414 9.39 2.08 -2.62
N ARG A 415 8.95 2.21 -1.35
CA ARG A 415 8.03 1.28 -0.71
C ARG A 415 6.68 1.25 -1.43
N ASN A 416 6.08 2.41 -1.70
CA ASN A 416 4.81 2.49 -2.41
C ASN A 416 4.93 1.99 -3.86
N LEU A 417 6.01 2.37 -4.55
CA LEU A 417 6.29 1.90 -5.91
C LEU A 417 6.46 0.37 -5.95
N GLY A 418 7.29 -0.17 -5.05
CA GLY A 418 7.51 -1.62 -4.95
C GLY A 418 6.23 -2.38 -4.61
N GLY A 419 5.41 -1.84 -3.71
CA GLY A 419 4.09 -2.39 -3.39
C GLY A 419 3.15 -2.40 -4.59
N THR A 420 3.11 -1.31 -5.36
CA THR A 420 2.31 -1.21 -6.58
C THR A 420 2.74 -2.25 -7.62
N VAL A 421 4.04 -2.32 -7.90
CA VAL A 421 4.61 -3.30 -8.84
C VAL A 421 4.32 -4.73 -8.37
N ALA A 422 4.45 -4.99 -7.07
CA ALA A 422 4.18 -6.30 -6.50
C ALA A 422 2.73 -6.75 -6.73
N VAL A 423 1.75 -5.90 -6.43
CA VAL A 423 0.32 -6.22 -6.63
C VAL A 423 0.04 -6.54 -8.10
N VAL A 424 0.60 -5.76 -9.02
CA VAL A 424 0.42 -5.98 -10.46
C VAL A 424 1.06 -7.28 -10.93
N VAL A 425 2.31 -7.54 -10.56
CA VAL A 425 3.04 -8.76 -10.95
C VAL A 425 2.35 -10.00 -10.39
N LEU A 426 2.04 -10.01 -9.10
CA LEU A 426 1.38 -11.14 -8.46
C LEU A 426 -0.05 -11.33 -9.00
N GLY A 427 -0.78 -10.23 -9.25
CA GLY A 427 -2.11 -10.26 -9.85
C GLY A 427 -2.10 -10.81 -11.27
N SER A 428 -1.13 -10.43 -12.08
CA SER A 428 -0.94 -10.97 -13.44
C SER A 428 -0.68 -12.48 -13.41
N ILE A 429 0.19 -12.95 -12.49
CA ILE A 429 0.47 -14.38 -12.32
C ILE A 429 -0.79 -15.13 -11.91
N MET A 430 -1.56 -14.59 -10.95
CA MET A 430 -2.81 -15.18 -10.53
C MET A 430 -3.79 -15.29 -11.70
N ALA A 431 -4.03 -14.19 -12.39
CA ALA A 431 -5.01 -14.11 -13.46
C ALA A 431 -4.65 -15.03 -14.64
N ASN A 432 -3.37 -15.12 -15.03
CA ASN A 432 -2.89 -15.98 -16.12
C ASN A 432 -3.06 -17.49 -15.82
N ARG A 433 -2.94 -17.88 -14.54
CA ARG A 433 -2.98 -19.31 -14.17
C ARG A 433 -4.36 -19.78 -13.74
N LEU A 434 -5.20 -18.88 -13.21
CA LEU A 434 -6.46 -19.24 -12.56
C LEU A 434 -7.41 -20.00 -13.49
N SER A 435 -7.64 -19.47 -14.69
CA SER A 435 -8.56 -20.07 -15.66
C SER A 435 -8.07 -21.43 -16.16
N ALA A 436 -6.76 -21.56 -16.43
CA ALA A 436 -6.17 -22.79 -16.92
C ALA A 436 -6.18 -23.89 -15.83
N GLU A 437 -5.81 -23.56 -14.60
CA GLU A 437 -5.76 -24.50 -13.48
C GLU A 437 -7.15 -25.05 -13.15
N ILE A 438 -8.15 -24.17 -13.06
CA ILE A 438 -9.53 -24.59 -12.80
C ILE A 438 -10.09 -25.43 -13.96
N ALA A 439 -9.86 -25.01 -15.21
CA ALA A 439 -10.30 -25.77 -16.37
C ALA A 439 -9.68 -27.18 -16.40
N SER A 440 -8.38 -27.31 -16.11
CA SER A 440 -7.67 -28.59 -16.06
C SER A 440 -8.26 -29.53 -15.02
N ARG A 441 -8.57 -29.02 -13.82
CA ARG A 441 -9.15 -29.80 -12.72
C ARG A 441 -10.60 -30.20 -13.01
N LEU A 442 -11.39 -29.29 -13.58
CA LEU A 442 -12.77 -29.60 -13.96
C LEU A 442 -12.86 -30.60 -15.11
N ALA A 443 -11.91 -30.60 -16.04
CA ALA A 443 -11.84 -31.57 -17.13
C ALA A 443 -11.60 -33.01 -16.63
N THR A 444 -10.96 -33.20 -15.48
CA THR A 444 -10.77 -34.53 -14.86
C THR A 444 -12.05 -35.04 -14.20
N LEU A 445 -13.01 -34.16 -13.92
CA LEU A 445 -14.29 -34.52 -13.35
C LEU A 445 -15.28 -34.73 -14.49
N SER A 446 -15.84 -35.94 -14.62
CA SER A 446 -16.91 -36.24 -15.59
C SER A 446 -18.24 -35.56 -15.19
N ALA A 447 -18.19 -34.25 -14.88
CA ALA A 447 -19.33 -33.49 -14.41
C ALA A 447 -20.21 -33.05 -15.60
N PRO A 448 -21.58 -33.15 -15.48
CA PRO A 448 -22.47 -32.67 -16.49
C PRO A 448 -22.27 -31.19 -16.81
N PRO A 449 -22.30 -30.78 -18.11
CA PRO A 449 -22.08 -29.39 -18.49
C PRO A 449 -23.03 -28.39 -17.82
N GLU A 450 -24.24 -28.80 -17.47
CA GLU A 450 -25.25 -28.00 -16.79
C GLU A 450 -24.80 -27.64 -15.35
N LEU A 451 -24.22 -28.60 -14.62
CA LEU A 451 -23.71 -28.37 -13.27
C LEU A 451 -22.51 -27.43 -13.27
N LEU A 452 -21.61 -27.60 -14.25
CA LEU A 452 -20.48 -26.70 -14.46
C LEU A 452 -20.95 -25.29 -14.78
N ARG A 453 -21.94 -25.12 -15.67
CA ARG A 453 -22.53 -23.80 -15.99
C ARG A 453 -23.18 -23.15 -14.75
N THR A 454 -23.85 -23.91 -13.91
CA THR A 454 -24.50 -23.39 -12.69
C THR A 454 -23.45 -22.84 -11.71
N LEU A 455 -22.32 -23.54 -11.54
CA LEU A 455 -21.24 -23.14 -10.63
C LEU A 455 -20.32 -22.06 -11.21
N THR A 456 -20.13 -22.05 -12.52
CA THR A 456 -19.23 -21.12 -13.20
C THR A 456 -19.97 -19.94 -13.86
N GLY A 457 -21.25 -19.71 -13.55
CA GLY A 457 -22.03 -18.60 -14.11
C GLY A 457 -22.08 -18.57 -15.65
N GLY A 458 -21.79 -19.70 -16.31
CA GLY A 458 -21.74 -19.83 -17.76
C GLY A 458 -20.34 -19.76 -18.41
N GLY A 459 -19.30 -19.58 -17.62
CA GLY A 459 -17.91 -19.61 -18.07
C GLY A 459 -16.94 -20.13 -17.01
N ALA A 460 -15.91 -20.88 -17.38
CA ALA A 460 -14.87 -21.40 -16.48
C ALA A 460 -14.07 -20.28 -15.74
N ARG A 461 -14.38 -19.03 -16.00
CA ARG A 461 -13.74 -17.84 -15.39
C ARG A 461 -14.57 -17.20 -14.29
N ASP A 462 -15.84 -17.59 -14.13
CA ASP A 462 -16.70 -16.99 -13.11
C ASP A 462 -16.67 -17.84 -11.82
N LEU A 463 -15.83 -17.42 -10.89
CA LEU A 463 -15.69 -18.01 -9.56
C LEU A 463 -16.49 -17.25 -8.48
N SER A 464 -17.42 -16.37 -8.88
CA SER A 464 -18.17 -15.52 -7.98
C SER A 464 -18.88 -16.32 -6.88
N THR A 465 -19.34 -17.52 -7.20
CA THR A 465 -20.01 -18.42 -6.26
C THR A 465 -19.11 -18.89 -5.11
N LEU A 466 -17.80 -19.00 -5.30
CA LEU A 466 -16.88 -19.41 -4.22
C LEU A 466 -16.71 -18.36 -3.12
N PHE A 467 -16.97 -17.10 -3.45
CA PHE A 467 -16.79 -15.97 -2.53
C PHE A 467 -18.06 -15.54 -1.81
N ASP A 468 -19.19 -16.19 -2.11
CA ASP A 468 -20.48 -16.00 -1.42
C ASP A 468 -20.99 -17.29 -0.81
N PRO A 469 -20.67 -17.58 0.48
CA PRO A 469 -21.13 -18.78 1.16
C PRO A 469 -22.66 -18.93 1.15
N ALA A 470 -23.40 -17.79 1.23
CA ALA A 470 -24.86 -17.81 1.19
C ALA A 470 -25.40 -18.20 -0.19
N GLN A 471 -24.74 -17.71 -1.26
CA GLN A 471 -25.10 -18.08 -2.63
C GLN A 471 -24.76 -19.55 -2.92
N THR A 472 -23.58 -20.00 -2.52
CA THR A 472 -23.15 -21.40 -2.63
C THR A 472 -24.13 -22.32 -1.89
N GLY A 473 -24.55 -21.95 -0.67
CA GLY A 473 -25.57 -22.69 0.09
C GLY A 473 -26.91 -22.79 -0.63
N ARG A 474 -27.42 -21.68 -1.17
CA ARG A 474 -28.67 -21.67 -1.97
C ARG A 474 -28.57 -22.53 -3.24
N LEU A 475 -27.44 -22.47 -3.95
CA LEU A 475 -27.21 -23.30 -5.13
C LEU A 475 -27.18 -24.79 -4.75
N ARG A 476 -26.55 -25.13 -3.62
CA ARG A 476 -26.50 -26.50 -3.08
C ARG A 476 -27.90 -27.04 -2.77
N GLU A 477 -28.80 -26.22 -2.22
CA GLU A 477 -30.18 -26.58 -1.95
C GLU A 477 -31.02 -26.83 -3.23
N GLN A 478 -30.70 -26.10 -4.31
CA GLN A 478 -31.35 -26.23 -5.61
C GLN A 478 -30.89 -27.47 -6.39
N VAL A 479 -29.71 -28.03 -6.07
CA VAL A 479 -29.19 -29.23 -6.71
C VAL A 479 -29.92 -30.47 -6.21
N PRO A 480 -30.47 -31.34 -7.09
CA PRO A 480 -31.08 -32.59 -6.72
C PRO A 480 -30.18 -33.45 -5.83
N GLU A 481 -30.75 -34.15 -4.88
CA GLU A 481 -30.03 -34.91 -3.85
C GLU A 481 -29.00 -35.90 -4.45
N ALA A 482 -29.39 -36.57 -5.55
CA ALA A 482 -28.52 -37.49 -6.30
C ALA A 482 -27.27 -36.82 -6.91
N ARG A 483 -27.23 -35.50 -7.05
CA ARG A 483 -26.11 -34.74 -7.65
C ARG A 483 -25.35 -33.91 -6.61
N ARG A 484 -25.75 -33.88 -5.33
CA ARG A 484 -25.11 -33.09 -4.28
C ARG A 484 -23.63 -33.49 -4.06
N ALA A 485 -23.36 -34.79 -4.06
CA ALA A 485 -21.99 -35.28 -3.91
C ALA A 485 -21.06 -34.79 -5.05
N LEU A 486 -21.59 -34.73 -6.28
CA LEU A 486 -20.84 -34.20 -7.43
C LEU A 486 -20.67 -32.69 -7.34
N PHE A 487 -21.68 -31.96 -6.86
CA PHE A 487 -21.59 -30.52 -6.60
C PHE A 487 -20.46 -30.22 -5.60
N GLU A 488 -20.41 -30.94 -4.46
CA GLU A 488 -19.36 -30.79 -3.45
C GLU A 488 -17.96 -31.13 -4.02
N LEU A 489 -17.87 -32.14 -4.87
CA LEU A 489 -16.61 -32.52 -5.52
C LEU A 489 -16.12 -31.41 -6.45
N VAL A 490 -17.02 -30.82 -7.24
CA VAL A 490 -16.69 -29.69 -8.13
C VAL A 490 -16.26 -28.48 -7.32
N GLU A 491 -17.01 -28.12 -6.27
CA GLU A 491 -16.67 -27.00 -5.38
C GLU A 491 -15.28 -27.21 -4.75
N ARG A 492 -15.01 -28.38 -4.18
CA ARG A 492 -13.68 -28.71 -3.61
C ARG A 492 -12.57 -28.63 -4.63
N SER A 493 -12.82 -29.07 -5.86
CA SER A 493 -11.83 -29.02 -6.94
C SER A 493 -11.52 -27.59 -7.37
N MET A 494 -12.54 -26.71 -7.42
CA MET A 494 -12.36 -25.28 -7.70
C MET A 494 -11.56 -24.59 -6.57
N ARG A 495 -11.88 -24.86 -5.29
CA ARG A 495 -11.14 -24.34 -4.14
C ARG A 495 -9.69 -24.81 -4.13
N ALA A 496 -9.44 -26.08 -4.44
CA ALA A 496 -8.09 -26.63 -4.54
C ALA A 496 -7.32 -25.98 -5.71
N GLY A 497 -7.96 -25.76 -6.86
CA GLY A 497 -7.33 -25.05 -7.98
C GLY A 497 -6.94 -23.61 -7.62
N LEU A 498 -7.80 -22.90 -6.90
CA LEU A 498 -7.48 -21.56 -6.42
C LEU A 498 -6.31 -21.60 -5.40
N ALA A 499 -6.27 -22.61 -4.51
CA ALA A 499 -5.16 -22.79 -3.58
C ALA A 499 -3.83 -22.96 -4.31
N ASP A 500 -3.77 -23.83 -5.33
CA ASP A 500 -2.53 -24.04 -6.08
C ASP A 500 -2.06 -22.78 -6.82
N VAL A 501 -2.98 -21.98 -7.35
CA VAL A 501 -2.62 -20.69 -7.95
C VAL A 501 -2.06 -19.74 -6.91
N LEU A 502 -2.67 -19.66 -5.73
CA LEU A 502 -2.19 -18.81 -4.65
C LEU A 502 -0.84 -19.29 -4.09
N HIS A 503 -0.58 -20.61 -4.04
CA HIS A 503 0.75 -21.16 -3.71
C HIS A 503 1.83 -20.62 -4.64
N HIS A 504 1.56 -20.59 -5.96
CA HIS A 504 2.49 -19.99 -6.91
C HIS A 504 2.69 -18.49 -6.69
N VAL A 505 1.62 -17.76 -6.36
CA VAL A 505 1.70 -16.32 -6.04
C VAL A 505 2.58 -16.09 -4.81
N PHE A 506 2.39 -16.86 -3.74
CA PHE A 506 3.19 -16.75 -2.52
C PHE A 506 4.64 -17.20 -2.74
N LEU A 507 4.87 -18.22 -3.55
CA LEU A 507 6.23 -18.67 -3.92
C LEU A 507 6.98 -17.56 -4.70
N VAL A 508 6.35 -16.94 -5.67
CA VAL A 508 6.95 -15.82 -6.41
C VAL A 508 7.21 -14.64 -5.48
N ALA A 509 6.28 -14.33 -4.57
CA ALA A 509 6.49 -13.29 -3.56
C ALA A 509 7.70 -13.61 -2.65
N ALA A 510 7.88 -14.88 -2.25
CA ALA A 510 9.04 -15.33 -1.48
C ALA A 510 10.36 -15.19 -2.27
N VAL A 511 10.35 -15.51 -3.57
CA VAL A 511 11.52 -15.33 -4.45
C VAL A 511 11.87 -13.83 -4.59
N ILE A 512 10.87 -12.96 -4.75
CA ILE A 512 11.10 -11.50 -4.79
C ILE A 512 11.71 -11.03 -3.47
N LEU A 513 11.25 -11.53 -2.32
CA LEU A 513 11.79 -11.18 -1.00
C LEU A 513 13.18 -11.80 -0.71
N ALA A 514 13.58 -12.83 -1.43
CA ALA A 514 14.93 -13.36 -1.34
C ALA A 514 15.99 -12.36 -1.85
N VAL A 515 15.62 -11.48 -2.79
CA VAL A 515 16.53 -10.44 -3.30
C VAL A 515 16.96 -9.45 -2.20
N PRO A 516 16.05 -8.77 -1.48
CA PRO A 516 16.45 -7.89 -0.39
C PRO A 516 17.06 -8.66 0.80
N LEU A 517 16.72 -9.93 1.01
CA LEU A 517 17.37 -10.78 2.00
C LEU A 517 18.86 -10.92 1.67
N VAL A 518 19.19 -11.27 0.44
CA VAL A 518 20.59 -11.36 -0.01
C VAL A 518 21.25 -9.97 0.03
N ALA A 519 20.58 -8.93 -0.45
CA ALA A 519 21.11 -7.57 -0.42
C ALA A 519 21.41 -7.09 1.02
N SER A 520 20.61 -7.48 2.00
CA SER A 520 20.81 -7.11 3.40
C SER A 520 22.12 -7.63 3.98
N LEU A 521 22.66 -8.75 3.45
CA LEU A 521 23.95 -9.30 3.87
C LEU A 521 25.14 -8.40 3.48
N PHE A 522 24.96 -7.55 2.45
CA PHE A 522 25.96 -6.60 1.98
C PHE A 522 25.78 -5.19 2.56
N LEU A 523 24.79 -5.00 3.43
CA LEU A 523 24.54 -3.72 4.07
C LEU A 523 25.71 -3.36 4.99
N LYS A 524 26.40 -2.26 4.68
CA LYS A 524 27.46 -1.72 5.52
C LYS A 524 26.85 -1.03 6.74
N GLU A 525 27.34 -1.37 7.92
CA GLU A 525 26.88 -0.80 9.18
C GLU A 525 27.58 0.52 9.43
N THR A 526 26.82 1.60 9.44
CA THR A 526 27.27 2.90 9.94
C THR A 526 26.87 3.02 11.42
N PRO A 527 27.79 3.39 12.33
CA PRO A 527 27.46 3.54 13.74
C PRO A 527 26.33 4.55 13.91
N ILE A 528 25.19 4.08 14.41
CA ILE A 528 24.09 4.99 14.78
C ILE A 528 24.49 5.66 16.10
N PRO A 529 24.64 7.00 16.15
CA PRO A 529 24.99 7.68 17.40
C PRO A 529 23.96 7.33 18.48
N PRO A 530 24.40 6.93 19.68
CA PRO A 530 23.47 6.65 20.77
C PRO A 530 22.63 7.90 21.04
N ALA A 531 21.34 7.71 21.28
CA ALA A 531 20.45 8.81 21.67
C ALA A 531 21.09 9.52 22.88
N ARG A 532 21.44 10.80 22.75
CA ARG A 532 22.04 11.59 23.86
C ARG A 532 21.12 11.46 25.06
N SER A 533 21.70 11.06 26.18
CA SER A 533 20.95 10.94 27.42
C SER A 533 20.34 12.31 27.81
N ARG A 534 19.17 12.31 28.48
CA ARG A 534 18.54 13.56 28.94
C ARG A 534 19.47 14.43 29.80
N ARG A 535 20.51 13.84 30.40
CA ARG A 535 21.54 14.56 31.15
C ARG A 535 22.51 15.34 30.26
N GLU A 536 22.91 14.74 29.12
CA GLU A 536 23.82 15.39 28.16
C GLU A 536 23.12 16.49 27.34
N GLN A 537 21.81 16.35 27.12
CA GLN A 537 20.99 17.40 26.49
C GLN A 537 20.84 18.62 27.41
N ARG A 538 20.66 18.42 28.72
CA ARG A 538 20.62 19.52 29.70
C ARG A 538 21.97 20.20 29.88
N ALA A 539 23.08 19.47 29.87
CA ALA A 539 24.42 20.05 29.98
C ALA A 539 24.81 20.90 28.77
N THR A 540 24.23 20.66 27.58
CA THR A 540 24.42 21.50 26.38
C THR A 540 23.44 22.68 26.33
N GLU A 541 22.36 22.69 27.10
CA GLU A 541 21.44 23.83 27.25
C GLU A 541 21.87 24.82 28.35
N GLU A 542 22.81 24.43 29.21
CA GLU A 542 23.35 25.26 30.32
C GLU A 542 24.70 25.95 30.00
N VAL A 543 25.27 25.72 28.78
CA VAL A 543 26.45 26.42 28.26
C VAL A 543 26.02 27.31 27.07
#